data_2e2bbafde83ca065a68b00186fb51325
#
_entry.id   2e2bbafde83ca065a68b00186fb51325
#
_cell.length_a   1.000
_cell.length_b   1.000
_cell.length_c   1.000
_cell.angle_alpha   90.00
_cell.angle_beta   90.00
_cell.angle_gamma   90.00
#
_symmetry.space_group_name_H-M   'P 1'
#
loop_
_entity.id
_entity.type
_entity.pdbx_description
1 polymer ?
#
loop_
_entity_poly.entity_id
_entity_poly.type
_entity_poly.pdbx_seq_one_letter_code
_entity_poly.pdbx_strand_id
1 'polypeptide(L)'
;MEGAINMDREEQRQKFIDIMAKFTAYTGKYLPDDVHARLKELRVQENTALARVVYDAMFEDLKLADELDRPLCQDTGVIQYFVQVGTRFPLIDDIEECLREAVKKATIIGPLRHNAVEVFDEKNTGNNVGKRIPWIDWEIVPNSDEAKIYVYMAGGGCSLPGTARVLMPLEGYEGVVKFVFDQITSYGINACPPLLVGIGIAGSVEVAAKLSKKALLRPLGTKNSNPRGAELEERIEAGLNAIKIGPGGLGGENSVMGVHIEEAARHPATIAVGLSTGCWAHRRAAIRFNPHIDYEVISHKGAVL
;
A
#
# COMPACT_ATOMS: atom_id res chain seq x y z
N MET A 1 -3.60 29.35 -31.40
CA MET A 1 -3.29 27.91 -31.34
C MET A 1 -1.78 27.81 -31.23
N GLU A 2 -1.29 27.86 -30.00
CA GLU A 2 0.13 27.64 -29.73
C GLU A 2 0.42 26.19 -29.97
N GLY A 3 1.40 25.92 -30.87
CA GLY A 3 1.80 24.57 -31.20
C GLY A 3 2.33 23.86 -29.97
N ALA A 4 1.62 22.83 -29.51
CA ALA A 4 2.15 21.91 -28.53
C ALA A 4 3.48 21.37 -29.10
N ILE A 5 4.59 21.73 -28.46
CA ILE A 5 5.90 21.12 -28.73
C ILE A 5 5.71 19.65 -28.42
N ASN A 6 5.68 18.82 -29.46
CA ASN A 6 5.56 17.39 -29.30
C ASN A 6 6.92 16.91 -28.78
N MET A 7 7.00 16.69 -27.46
CA MET A 7 8.21 16.12 -26.81
C MET A 7 8.59 14.84 -27.53
N ASP A 8 9.87 14.63 -27.78
CA ASP A 8 10.33 13.35 -28.28
C ASP A 8 10.19 12.25 -27.20
N ARG A 9 10.33 10.97 -27.61
CA ARG A 9 10.12 9.83 -26.70
C ARG A 9 11.12 9.85 -25.53
N GLU A 10 12.35 10.28 -25.74
CA GLU A 10 13.36 10.33 -24.68
C GLU A 10 13.07 11.45 -23.67
N GLU A 11 12.60 12.60 -24.14
CA GLU A 11 12.15 13.69 -23.27
C GLU A 11 10.94 13.25 -22.42
N GLN A 12 9.99 12.52 -23.01
CA GLN A 12 8.85 11.96 -22.30
C GLN A 12 9.29 10.96 -21.23
N ARG A 13 10.22 10.04 -21.57
CA ARG A 13 10.81 9.08 -20.63
C ARG A 13 11.48 9.80 -19.45
N GLN A 14 12.32 10.79 -19.73
CA GLN A 14 13.02 11.54 -18.70
C GLN A 14 12.06 12.31 -17.79
N LYS A 15 11.05 12.98 -18.36
CA LYS A 15 9.99 13.65 -17.61
C LYS A 15 9.25 12.68 -16.69
N PHE A 16 8.86 11.51 -17.20
CA PHE A 16 8.19 10.47 -16.42
C PHE A 16 9.07 9.95 -15.28
N ILE A 17 10.36 9.65 -15.54
CA ILE A 17 11.32 9.19 -14.53
C ILE A 17 11.45 10.22 -13.40
N ASP A 18 11.60 11.50 -13.75
CA ASP A 18 11.81 12.56 -12.76
C ASP A 18 10.56 12.78 -11.90
N ILE A 19 9.36 12.76 -12.49
CA ILE A 19 8.10 12.83 -11.75
C ILE A 19 7.95 11.62 -10.83
N MET A 20 8.15 10.41 -11.34
CA MET A 20 8.02 9.18 -10.55
C MET A 20 9.07 9.06 -9.45
N ALA A 21 10.28 9.58 -9.66
CA ALA A 21 11.31 9.63 -8.62
C ALA A 21 10.88 10.53 -7.46
N LYS A 22 10.43 11.74 -7.75
CA LYS A 22 9.89 12.66 -6.75
C LYS A 22 8.66 12.10 -6.06
N PHE A 23 7.73 11.52 -6.81
CA PHE A 23 6.51 10.91 -6.28
C PHE A 23 6.79 9.72 -5.35
N THR A 24 7.76 8.87 -5.70
CA THR A 24 8.19 7.75 -4.87
C THR A 24 8.84 8.24 -3.58
N ALA A 25 9.73 9.24 -3.65
CA ALA A 25 10.32 9.88 -2.47
C ALA A 25 9.24 10.54 -1.58
N TYR A 26 8.30 11.25 -2.20
CA TYR A 26 7.14 11.86 -1.53
C TYR A 26 6.30 10.83 -0.77
N THR A 27 6.03 9.68 -1.40
CA THR A 27 5.30 8.56 -0.75
C THR A 27 6.02 8.04 0.48
N GLY A 28 7.36 8.06 0.49
CA GLY A 28 8.15 7.67 1.66
C GLY A 28 8.03 8.63 2.85
N LYS A 29 7.67 9.88 2.59
CA LYS A 29 7.64 10.97 3.57
C LYS A 29 6.24 11.27 4.10
N TYR A 30 5.21 11.21 3.24
CA TYR A 30 3.85 11.65 3.57
C TYR A 30 2.85 10.50 3.56
N LEU A 31 1.95 10.52 4.54
CA LEU A 31 0.78 9.65 4.54
C LEU A 31 -0.30 10.21 3.60
N PRO A 32 -1.07 9.37 2.91
CA PRO A 32 -2.22 9.84 2.15
C PRO A 32 -3.29 10.42 3.08
N ASP A 33 -4.09 11.34 2.53
CA ASP A 33 -5.05 12.15 3.28
C ASP A 33 -6.01 11.33 4.15
N ASP A 34 -6.48 10.21 3.62
CA ASP A 34 -7.41 9.32 4.31
C ASP A 34 -6.77 8.60 5.51
N VAL A 35 -5.51 8.17 5.40
CA VAL A 35 -4.78 7.54 6.51
C VAL A 35 -4.50 8.58 7.61
N HIS A 36 -4.05 9.77 7.22
CA HIS A 36 -3.82 10.84 8.17
C HIS A 36 -5.10 11.26 8.92
N ALA A 37 -6.22 11.39 8.19
CA ALA A 37 -7.51 11.70 8.80
C ALA A 37 -7.95 10.59 9.76
N ARG A 38 -7.82 9.32 9.36
CA ARG A 38 -8.20 8.18 10.18
C ARG A 38 -7.38 8.10 11.48
N LEU A 39 -6.07 8.32 11.42
CA LEU A 39 -5.23 8.36 12.63
C LEU A 39 -5.67 9.46 13.60
N LYS A 40 -6.08 10.64 13.11
CA LYS A 40 -6.65 11.70 13.96
C LYS A 40 -7.94 11.26 14.65
N GLU A 41 -8.85 10.61 13.92
CA GLU A 41 -10.09 10.07 14.49
C GLU A 41 -9.79 9.03 15.60
N LEU A 42 -8.91 8.06 15.31
CA LEU A 42 -8.54 7.02 16.26
C LEU A 42 -7.90 7.60 17.54
N ARG A 43 -7.03 8.60 17.39
CA ARG A 43 -6.45 9.32 18.55
C ARG A 43 -7.54 9.97 19.43
N VAL A 44 -8.55 10.57 18.83
CA VAL A 44 -9.66 11.20 19.56
C VAL A 44 -10.52 10.16 20.28
N GLN A 45 -10.77 9.02 19.65
CA GLN A 45 -11.55 7.91 20.21
C GLN A 45 -10.80 7.16 21.34
N GLU A 46 -9.47 7.29 21.39
CA GLU A 46 -8.68 6.57 22.39
C GLU A 46 -8.90 7.11 23.79
N ASN A 47 -9.13 6.22 24.76
CA ASN A 47 -9.39 6.57 26.16
C ASN A 47 -8.25 6.16 27.12
N THR A 48 -7.32 5.34 26.64
CA THR A 48 -6.18 4.85 27.42
C THR A 48 -5.02 5.86 27.40
N ALA A 49 -4.49 6.23 28.55
CA ALA A 49 -3.42 7.24 28.65
C ALA A 49 -2.17 6.84 27.85
N LEU A 50 -1.72 5.58 27.97
CA LEU A 50 -0.55 5.09 27.24
C LEU A 50 -0.76 5.11 25.74
N ALA A 51 -1.93 4.67 25.25
CA ALA A 51 -2.24 4.67 23.83
C ALA A 51 -2.27 6.10 23.25
N ARG A 52 -2.76 7.09 24.01
CA ARG A 52 -2.70 8.51 23.60
C ARG A 52 -1.26 8.98 23.41
N VAL A 53 -0.34 8.61 24.32
CA VAL A 53 1.08 8.94 24.19
C VAL A 53 1.68 8.33 22.92
N VAL A 54 1.28 7.11 22.56
CA VAL A 54 1.73 6.48 21.31
C VAL A 54 1.24 7.23 20.09
N TYR A 55 -0.05 7.63 20.06
CA TYR A 55 -0.55 8.48 18.96
C TYR A 55 0.16 9.83 18.91
N ASP A 56 0.42 10.46 20.04
CA ASP A 56 1.15 11.73 20.08
C ASP A 56 2.55 11.59 19.50
N ALA A 57 3.25 10.49 19.80
CA ALA A 57 4.54 10.17 19.20
C ALA A 57 4.45 9.95 17.68
N MET A 58 3.38 9.29 17.19
CA MET A 58 3.14 9.13 15.75
C MET A 58 2.95 10.49 15.06
N PHE A 59 2.19 11.41 15.65
CA PHE A 59 1.99 12.74 15.10
C PHE A 59 3.24 13.62 15.17
N GLU A 60 4.05 13.49 16.22
CA GLU A 60 5.35 14.17 16.28
C GLU A 60 6.31 13.64 15.21
N ASP A 61 6.30 12.33 14.95
CA ASP A 61 7.10 11.72 13.87
C ASP A 61 6.68 12.24 12.48
N LEU A 62 5.37 12.38 12.21
CA LEU A 62 4.87 13.01 10.97
C LEU A 62 5.38 14.44 10.81
N LYS A 63 5.38 15.21 11.88
CA LYS A 63 5.87 16.59 11.88
C LYS A 63 7.38 16.64 11.66
N LEU A 64 8.16 15.80 12.36
CA LEU A 64 9.61 15.74 12.21
C LEU A 64 10.03 15.26 10.81
N ALA A 65 9.30 14.32 10.21
CA ALA A 65 9.55 13.87 8.85
C ALA A 65 9.41 15.03 7.85
N ASP A 66 8.43 15.90 8.06
CA ASP A 66 8.23 17.11 7.24
C ASP A 66 9.31 18.15 7.50
N GLU A 67 9.56 18.55 8.74
CA GLU A 67 10.53 19.59 9.12
C GLU A 67 11.97 19.23 8.74
N LEU A 68 12.34 17.96 8.87
CA LEU A 68 13.70 17.48 8.61
C LEU A 68 13.91 16.99 7.16
N ASP A 69 12.87 16.98 6.36
CA ASP A 69 12.86 16.41 5.00
C ASP A 69 13.41 14.97 4.98
N ARG A 70 12.79 14.09 5.77
CA ARG A 70 13.22 12.69 5.94
C ARG A 70 12.05 11.73 5.74
N PRO A 71 12.34 10.46 5.35
CA PRO A 71 11.32 9.43 5.33
C PRO A 71 10.64 9.27 6.68
N LEU A 72 9.32 9.06 6.66
CA LEU A 72 8.49 8.85 7.84
C LEU A 72 8.90 7.61 8.66
N CYS A 73 9.49 6.62 8.02
CA CYS A 73 9.92 5.38 8.67
C CYS A 73 11.32 4.99 8.19
N GLN A 74 12.17 4.52 9.13
CA GLN A 74 13.50 4.00 8.81
C GLN A 74 13.44 2.75 7.91
N ASP A 75 12.32 2.03 7.90
CA ASP A 75 12.09 0.90 7.02
C ASP A 75 11.35 1.37 5.76
N THR A 76 12.09 1.61 4.68
CA THR A 76 11.52 1.94 3.37
C THR A 76 10.59 0.82 2.89
N GLY A 77 10.88 -0.41 3.28
CA GLY A 77 10.25 -1.59 2.74
C GLY A 77 10.72 -1.92 1.32
N VAL A 78 10.09 -2.89 0.71
CA VAL A 78 10.25 -3.18 -0.72
C VAL A 78 9.24 -2.35 -1.48
N ILE A 79 9.74 -1.49 -2.39
CA ILE A 79 8.88 -0.62 -3.21
C ILE A 79 8.13 -1.47 -4.22
N GLN A 80 6.81 -1.27 -4.28
CA GLN A 80 5.90 -1.96 -5.18
C GLN A 80 5.09 -0.93 -5.97
N TYR A 81 4.88 -1.20 -7.25
CA TYR A 81 4.00 -0.43 -8.11
C TYR A 81 2.82 -1.28 -8.56
N PHE A 82 1.64 -0.69 -8.59
CA PHE A 82 0.45 -1.24 -9.21
C PHE A 82 0.07 -0.30 -10.35
N VAL A 83 0.22 -0.79 -11.57
CA VAL A 83 0.14 0.01 -12.80
C VAL A 83 -1.10 -0.37 -13.59
N GLN A 84 -2.07 0.54 -13.65
CA GLN A 84 -3.20 0.48 -14.57
C GLN A 84 -2.81 1.32 -15.79
N VAL A 85 -2.56 0.68 -16.94
CA VAL A 85 -2.05 1.36 -18.13
C VAL A 85 -2.91 1.12 -19.34
N GLY A 86 -3.21 2.19 -20.03
CA GLY A 86 -3.90 2.17 -21.30
C GLY A 86 -3.07 1.56 -22.41
N THR A 87 -3.72 0.78 -23.29
CA THR A 87 -3.03 0.16 -24.45
C THR A 87 -2.45 1.16 -25.46
N ARG A 88 -2.82 2.45 -25.34
CA ARG A 88 -2.31 3.54 -26.18
C ARG A 88 -1.46 4.55 -25.39
N PHE A 89 -1.09 4.24 -24.16
CA PHE A 89 -0.22 5.10 -23.39
C PHE A 89 1.18 5.17 -24.03
N PRO A 90 1.74 6.36 -24.28
CA PRO A 90 2.95 6.52 -25.09
C PRO A 90 4.17 5.74 -24.62
N LEU A 91 4.32 5.58 -23.30
CA LEU A 91 5.47 4.92 -22.67
C LEU A 91 5.16 3.49 -22.21
N ILE A 92 4.11 2.83 -22.72
CA ILE A 92 3.71 1.49 -22.24
C ILE A 92 4.87 0.49 -22.28
N ASP A 93 5.71 0.55 -23.30
CA ASP A 93 6.86 -0.35 -23.46
C ASP A 93 8.03 0.00 -22.52
N ASP A 94 8.08 1.23 -22.00
CA ASP A 94 9.21 1.76 -21.23
C ASP A 94 8.92 1.84 -19.72
N ILE A 95 7.67 1.68 -19.27
CA ILE A 95 7.26 1.93 -17.88
C ILE A 95 8.13 1.18 -16.89
N GLU A 96 8.43 -0.11 -17.11
CA GLU A 96 9.22 -0.92 -16.16
C GLU A 96 10.62 -0.33 -15.98
N GLU A 97 11.31 -0.03 -17.09
CA GLU A 97 12.64 0.55 -17.05
C GLU A 97 12.61 1.94 -16.39
N CYS A 98 11.67 2.77 -16.79
CA CYS A 98 11.49 4.10 -16.21
C CYS A 98 11.23 4.05 -14.70
N LEU A 99 10.40 3.13 -14.22
CA LEU A 99 10.14 2.96 -12.78
C LEU A 99 11.37 2.46 -12.03
N ARG A 100 12.18 1.59 -12.62
CA ARG A 100 13.45 1.16 -12.03
C ARG A 100 14.44 2.32 -11.86
N GLU A 101 14.57 3.16 -12.89
CA GLU A 101 15.41 4.37 -12.81
C GLU A 101 14.83 5.39 -11.81
N ALA A 102 13.52 5.56 -11.79
CA ALA A 102 12.85 6.42 -10.80
C ALA A 102 13.13 5.97 -9.36
N VAL A 103 13.13 4.67 -9.07
CA VAL A 103 13.46 4.14 -7.72
C VAL A 103 14.90 4.45 -7.33
N LYS A 104 15.88 4.29 -8.25
CA LYS A 104 17.27 4.68 -7.98
C LYS A 104 17.39 6.15 -7.61
N LYS A 105 16.75 7.04 -8.39
CA LYS A 105 16.73 8.48 -8.11
C LYS A 105 15.99 8.78 -6.79
N ALA A 106 14.82 8.18 -6.57
CA ALA A 106 14.04 8.35 -5.35
C ALA A 106 14.82 7.96 -4.08
N THR A 107 15.62 6.89 -4.18
CA THR A 107 16.48 6.41 -3.08
C THR A 107 17.49 7.47 -2.63
N ILE A 108 17.97 8.30 -3.58
CA ILE A 108 18.92 9.37 -3.28
C ILE A 108 18.21 10.62 -2.77
N ILE A 109 17.20 11.10 -3.50
CA ILE A 109 16.53 12.38 -3.17
C ILE A 109 15.68 12.29 -1.91
N GLY A 110 15.06 11.12 -1.62
CA GLY A 110 14.23 10.89 -0.46
C GLY A 110 14.96 10.26 0.73
N PRO A 111 16.30 10.24 0.78
CA PRO A 111 17.26 9.38 1.49
C PRO A 111 16.66 8.07 2.03
N LEU A 112 16.09 7.29 1.12
CA LEU A 112 15.42 6.03 1.46
C LEU A 112 16.44 4.97 1.87
N ARG A 113 16.16 4.25 2.96
CA ARG A 113 17.01 3.12 3.36
C ARG A 113 16.99 2.03 2.30
N HIS A 114 18.17 1.43 2.04
CA HIS A 114 18.32 0.37 1.06
C HIS A 114 17.80 -0.96 1.61
N ASN A 115 16.66 -1.41 1.13
CA ASN A 115 15.97 -2.62 1.62
C ASN A 115 15.83 -3.74 0.57
N ALA A 116 16.33 -3.54 -0.64
CA ALA A 116 16.37 -4.60 -1.65
C ALA A 116 17.63 -5.48 -1.46
N VAL A 117 17.41 -6.79 -1.27
CA VAL A 117 18.46 -7.78 -1.07
C VAL A 117 18.30 -8.89 -2.09
N GLU A 118 19.39 -9.26 -2.77
CA GLU A 118 19.41 -10.42 -3.66
C GLU A 118 19.33 -11.70 -2.83
N VAL A 119 18.31 -12.54 -3.15
CA VAL A 119 17.84 -13.60 -2.27
C VAL A 119 18.90 -14.65 -1.90
N PHE A 120 19.68 -15.10 -2.87
CA PHE A 120 20.64 -16.19 -2.65
C PHE A 120 22.02 -15.68 -2.22
N ASP A 121 22.40 -14.49 -2.67
CA ASP A 121 23.68 -13.88 -2.33
C ASP A 121 23.60 -13.11 -1.00
N GLU A 122 22.38 -12.88 -0.47
CA GLU A 122 22.10 -12.09 0.73
C GLU A 122 22.75 -10.70 0.71
N LYS A 123 22.97 -10.18 -0.52
CA LYS A 123 23.65 -8.90 -0.75
C LYS A 123 22.64 -7.79 -1.01
N ASN A 124 22.74 -6.71 -0.22
CA ASN A 124 21.96 -5.51 -0.46
C ASN A 124 22.38 -4.83 -1.78
N THR A 125 21.40 -4.44 -2.58
CA THR A 125 21.65 -3.84 -3.90
C THR A 125 22.15 -2.40 -3.84
N GLY A 126 21.92 -1.71 -2.72
CA GLY A 126 22.41 -0.34 -2.47
C GLY A 126 21.56 0.77 -3.10
N ASN A 127 20.48 0.46 -3.82
CA ASN A 127 19.65 1.44 -4.53
C ASN A 127 18.16 1.09 -4.63
N ASN A 128 17.70 0.14 -3.83
CA ASN A 128 16.32 -0.37 -3.83
C ASN A 128 15.84 -1.00 -5.16
N VAL A 129 16.76 -1.31 -6.08
CA VAL A 129 16.47 -2.02 -7.33
C VAL A 129 17.23 -3.33 -7.34
N GLY A 130 16.57 -4.44 -7.61
CA GLY A 130 17.14 -5.77 -7.66
C GLY A 130 16.47 -6.64 -8.71
N LYS A 131 16.68 -7.95 -8.65
CA LYS A 131 16.01 -8.90 -9.55
C LYS A 131 14.50 -8.83 -9.34
N ARG A 132 13.75 -8.34 -10.35
CA ARG A 132 12.30 -8.09 -10.31
C ARG A 132 11.82 -7.11 -9.22
N ILE A 133 12.71 -6.28 -8.68
CA ILE A 133 12.39 -5.22 -7.73
C ILE A 133 12.77 -3.87 -8.36
N PRO A 134 11.87 -2.86 -8.33
CA PRO A 134 10.54 -2.85 -7.74
C PRO A 134 9.63 -3.89 -8.39
N TRP A 135 8.75 -4.50 -7.57
CA TRP A 135 7.70 -5.38 -8.10
C TRP A 135 6.63 -4.53 -8.77
N ILE A 136 6.26 -4.89 -9.99
CA ILE A 136 5.23 -4.18 -10.75
C ILE A 136 4.07 -5.13 -11.02
N ASP A 137 2.90 -4.78 -10.54
CA ASP A 137 1.65 -5.45 -10.86
C ASP A 137 0.93 -4.71 -11.98
N TRP A 138 0.55 -5.41 -13.02
CA TRP A 138 0.00 -4.84 -14.23
C TRP A 138 -1.49 -5.08 -14.37
N GLU A 139 -2.21 -4.00 -14.78
CA GLU A 139 -3.59 -4.05 -15.22
C GLU A 139 -3.70 -3.26 -16.53
N ILE A 140 -4.01 -3.95 -17.60
CA ILE A 140 -4.13 -3.35 -18.93
C ILE A 140 -5.55 -2.81 -19.12
N VAL A 141 -5.66 -1.53 -19.50
CA VAL A 141 -6.93 -0.84 -19.77
C VAL A 141 -7.11 -0.68 -21.27
N PRO A 142 -8.02 -1.44 -21.91
CA PRO A 142 -8.23 -1.34 -23.35
C PRO A 142 -8.68 0.07 -23.76
N ASN A 143 -8.17 0.54 -24.91
CA ASN A 143 -8.56 1.81 -25.55
C ASN A 143 -8.32 3.08 -24.72
N SER A 144 -7.57 3.02 -23.64
CA SER A 144 -7.11 4.18 -22.89
C SER A 144 -5.71 4.60 -23.34
N ASP A 145 -5.40 5.87 -23.15
CA ASP A 145 -4.08 6.48 -23.37
C ASP A 145 -3.51 7.08 -22.06
N GLU A 146 -4.15 6.79 -20.94
CA GLU A 146 -3.72 7.21 -19.61
C GLU A 146 -2.98 6.08 -18.86
N ALA A 147 -2.20 6.45 -17.86
CA ALA A 147 -1.65 5.51 -16.87
C ALA A 147 -1.97 5.99 -15.45
N LYS A 148 -2.47 5.07 -14.61
CA LYS A 148 -2.65 5.30 -13.18
C LYS A 148 -1.71 4.38 -12.41
N ILE A 149 -0.85 4.95 -11.59
CA ILE A 149 0.19 4.23 -10.88
C ILE A 149 0.03 4.44 -9.38
N TYR A 150 -0.03 3.32 -8.66
CA TYR A 150 0.06 3.32 -7.21
C TYR A 150 1.48 2.96 -6.80
N VAL A 151 2.02 3.71 -5.86
CA VAL A 151 3.24 3.39 -5.11
C VAL A 151 2.83 2.82 -3.77
N TYR A 152 3.42 1.71 -3.36
CA TYR A 152 3.23 1.12 -2.05
C TYR A 152 4.58 0.74 -1.43
N MET A 153 4.81 1.18 -0.20
CA MET A 153 6.01 0.91 0.57
C MET A 153 5.65 0.09 1.81
N ALA A 154 5.93 -1.21 1.76
CA ALA A 154 5.64 -2.12 2.86
C ALA A 154 6.93 -2.51 3.58
N GLY A 155 7.09 -2.05 4.80
CA GLY A 155 8.20 -2.46 5.67
C GLY A 155 8.14 -3.94 6.04
N GLY A 156 9.25 -4.48 6.55
CA GLY A 156 9.34 -5.87 6.99
C GLY A 156 8.32 -6.23 8.06
N GLY A 157 8.18 -5.38 9.08
CA GLY A 157 7.23 -5.59 10.18
C GLY A 157 5.79 -5.77 9.72
N CYS A 158 5.27 -4.87 8.88
CA CYS A 158 3.91 -4.98 8.37
C CYS A 158 3.74 -6.07 7.30
N SER A 159 4.83 -6.62 6.76
CA SER A 159 4.77 -7.75 5.82
C SER A 159 4.74 -9.13 6.51
N LEU A 160 5.21 -9.22 7.75
CA LEU A 160 5.28 -10.48 8.51
C LEU A 160 3.94 -11.21 8.68
N PRO A 161 2.79 -10.53 8.94
CA PRO A 161 1.50 -11.21 9.01
C PRO A 161 0.99 -11.72 7.66
N GLY A 162 1.62 -11.29 6.56
CA GLY A 162 1.21 -11.65 5.19
C GLY A 162 1.24 -13.14 4.95
N THR A 163 0.07 -13.71 4.59
CA THR A 163 -0.08 -15.15 4.35
C THR A 163 -1.27 -15.45 3.44
N ALA A 164 -1.31 -16.65 2.89
CA ALA A 164 -2.47 -17.10 2.12
C ALA A 164 -2.69 -18.62 2.28
N ARG A 165 -3.96 -19.03 2.26
CA ARG A 165 -4.37 -20.42 2.46
C ARG A 165 -5.61 -20.75 1.63
N VAL A 166 -5.75 -22.01 1.25
CA VAL A 166 -7.01 -22.54 0.71
C VAL A 166 -7.78 -23.22 1.83
N LEU A 167 -9.01 -22.78 2.05
CA LEU A 167 -9.94 -23.35 3.02
C LEU A 167 -10.89 -24.33 2.32
N MET A 168 -11.38 -25.30 3.08
CA MET A 168 -12.46 -26.17 2.63
C MET A 168 -13.78 -25.40 2.60
N PRO A 169 -14.71 -25.67 1.66
CA PRO A 169 -16.00 -24.96 1.58
C PRO A 169 -16.82 -25.03 2.87
N LEU A 170 -16.70 -26.10 3.63
CA LEU A 170 -17.41 -26.29 4.91
C LEU A 170 -16.93 -25.33 6.01
N GLU A 171 -15.71 -24.78 5.90
CA GLU A 171 -15.21 -23.76 6.83
C GLU A 171 -15.94 -22.42 6.61
N GLY A 172 -16.48 -22.20 5.41
CA GLY A 172 -17.27 -21.00 5.08
C GLY A 172 -16.54 -19.69 5.33
N TYR A 173 -17.30 -18.62 5.45
CA TYR A 173 -16.73 -17.30 5.78
C TYR A 173 -16.29 -17.21 7.25
N GLU A 174 -16.81 -18.06 8.14
CA GLU A 174 -16.29 -18.18 9.50
C GLU A 174 -14.84 -18.67 9.53
N GLY A 175 -14.48 -19.58 8.61
CA GLY A 175 -13.09 -19.99 8.41
C GLY A 175 -12.21 -18.82 7.94
N VAL A 176 -12.73 -17.93 7.07
CA VAL A 176 -12.02 -16.70 6.67
C VAL A 176 -11.79 -15.79 7.88
N VAL A 177 -12.82 -15.54 8.67
CA VAL A 177 -12.73 -14.73 9.89
C VAL A 177 -11.68 -15.31 10.83
N LYS A 178 -11.79 -16.61 11.14
CA LYS A 178 -10.84 -17.32 12.00
C LYS A 178 -9.39 -17.18 11.49
N PHE A 179 -9.17 -17.39 10.18
CA PHE A 179 -7.86 -17.24 9.57
C PHE A 179 -7.26 -15.85 9.78
N VAL A 180 -8.06 -14.80 9.57
CA VAL A 180 -7.61 -13.40 9.77
C VAL A 180 -7.26 -13.15 11.24
N PHE A 181 -8.11 -13.58 12.17
CA PHE A 181 -7.89 -13.41 13.61
C PHE A 181 -6.64 -14.15 14.09
N ASP A 182 -6.46 -15.40 13.68
CA ASP A 182 -5.29 -16.22 14.04
C ASP A 182 -3.98 -15.51 13.60
N GLN A 183 -3.95 -14.92 12.41
CA GLN A 183 -2.77 -14.23 11.91
C GLN A 183 -2.51 -12.89 12.62
N ILE A 184 -3.55 -12.08 12.80
CA ILE A 184 -3.40 -10.79 13.47
C ILE A 184 -3.01 -10.96 14.95
N THR A 185 -3.56 -11.94 15.65
CA THR A 185 -3.19 -12.20 17.05
C THR A 185 -1.79 -12.80 17.18
N SER A 186 -1.31 -13.55 16.18
CA SER A 186 0.02 -14.14 16.20
C SER A 186 1.14 -13.14 15.90
N TYR A 187 0.92 -12.20 14.96
CA TYR A 187 1.97 -11.31 14.46
C TYR A 187 1.62 -9.83 14.45
N GLY A 188 0.34 -9.47 14.57
CA GLY A 188 -0.13 -8.11 14.36
C GLY A 188 0.49 -7.08 15.31
N ILE A 189 0.86 -7.49 16.51
CA ILE A 189 1.56 -6.63 17.49
C ILE A 189 2.90 -6.14 16.93
N ASN A 190 3.62 -6.98 16.18
CA ASN A 190 4.91 -6.65 15.59
C ASN A 190 4.81 -5.85 14.28
N ALA A 191 3.59 -5.69 13.77
CA ALA A 191 3.31 -4.98 12.52
C ALA A 191 3.02 -3.48 12.72
N CYS A 192 3.32 -2.93 13.90
CA CYS A 192 3.13 -1.52 14.25
C CYS A 192 1.67 -1.04 14.10
N PRO A 193 0.71 -1.56 14.89
CA PRO A 193 -0.69 -1.13 14.86
C PRO A 193 -0.86 0.37 15.22
N PRO A 194 -2.00 1.00 14.85
CA PRO A 194 -3.19 0.38 14.24
C PRO A 194 -2.95 -0.06 12.81
N LEU A 195 -3.47 -1.24 12.45
CA LEU A 195 -3.21 -1.84 11.13
C LEU A 195 -4.31 -1.50 10.13
N LEU A 196 -3.94 -1.37 8.85
CA LEU A 196 -4.87 -1.60 7.75
C LEU A 196 -4.78 -3.07 7.35
N VAL A 197 -5.91 -3.76 7.35
CA VAL A 197 -5.98 -5.18 7.04
C VAL A 197 -6.57 -5.36 5.65
N GLY A 198 -5.80 -5.92 4.74
CA GLY A 198 -6.24 -6.28 3.38
C GLY A 198 -6.48 -7.78 3.27
N ILE A 199 -7.67 -8.15 2.82
CA ILE A 199 -8.10 -9.53 2.66
C ILE A 199 -8.41 -9.77 1.18
N GLY A 200 -7.90 -10.86 0.62
CA GLY A 200 -8.27 -11.33 -0.71
C GLY A 200 -9.03 -12.64 -0.61
N ILE A 201 -10.16 -12.76 -1.30
CA ILE A 201 -10.93 -14.01 -1.39
C ILE A 201 -11.06 -14.39 -2.87
N ALA A 202 -10.61 -15.61 -3.22
CA ALA A 202 -10.53 -16.03 -4.61
C ALA A 202 -10.63 -17.56 -4.79
N GLY A 203 -10.44 -18.01 -6.04
CA GLY A 203 -10.40 -19.44 -6.40
C GLY A 203 -9.05 -20.11 -6.15
N SER A 204 -7.96 -19.32 -6.10
CA SER A 204 -6.60 -19.84 -5.91
C SER A 204 -5.79 -18.95 -4.97
N VAL A 205 -4.75 -19.52 -4.35
CA VAL A 205 -3.98 -18.86 -3.29
C VAL A 205 -3.20 -17.66 -3.78
N GLU A 206 -2.62 -17.71 -4.97
CA GLU A 206 -1.86 -16.63 -5.57
C GLU A 206 -2.75 -15.42 -5.91
N VAL A 207 -3.97 -15.67 -6.40
CA VAL A 207 -4.94 -14.60 -6.68
C VAL A 207 -5.43 -13.98 -5.37
N ALA A 208 -5.73 -14.79 -4.35
CA ALA A 208 -6.14 -14.29 -3.04
C ALA A 208 -5.03 -13.43 -2.39
N ALA A 209 -3.78 -13.88 -2.46
CA ALA A 209 -2.63 -13.12 -1.96
C ALA A 209 -2.48 -11.77 -2.71
N LYS A 210 -2.60 -11.77 -4.04
CA LYS A 210 -2.57 -10.56 -4.86
C LYS A 210 -3.70 -9.59 -4.49
N LEU A 211 -4.92 -10.10 -4.38
CA LEU A 211 -6.08 -9.28 -4.01
C LEU A 211 -5.96 -8.69 -2.61
N SER A 212 -5.37 -9.42 -1.65
CA SER A 212 -5.13 -8.86 -0.31
C SER A 212 -4.21 -7.63 -0.34
N LYS A 213 -3.22 -7.61 -1.23
CA LYS A 213 -2.38 -6.41 -1.47
C LYS A 213 -3.17 -5.29 -2.16
N LYS A 214 -3.99 -5.61 -3.17
CA LYS A 214 -4.86 -4.61 -3.82
C LYS A 214 -5.83 -3.97 -2.82
N ALA A 215 -6.37 -4.75 -1.89
CA ALA A 215 -7.25 -4.24 -0.83
C ALA A 215 -6.59 -3.13 0.01
N LEU A 216 -5.28 -3.19 0.25
CA LEU A 216 -4.54 -2.14 0.96
C LEU A 216 -4.42 -0.82 0.17
N LEU A 217 -4.67 -0.82 -1.13
CA LEU A 217 -4.60 0.39 -1.96
C LEU A 217 -5.90 1.19 -1.93
N ARG A 218 -7.01 0.60 -1.48
CA ARG A 218 -8.28 1.30 -1.35
C ARG A 218 -8.20 2.40 -0.30
N PRO A 219 -8.80 3.57 -0.55
CA PRO A 219 -8.89 4.62 0.45
C PRO A 219 -9.67 4.14 1.68
N LEU A 220 -9.17 4.50 2.87
CA LEU A 220 -9.90 4.29 4.14
C LEU A 220 -11.27 4.98 4.10
N GLY A 221 -12.24 4.36 4.76
CA GLY A 221 -13.63 4.82 4.73
C GLY A 221 -14.43 4.35 3.52
N THR A 222 -13.80 3.70 2.52
CA THR A 222 -14.52 3.02 1.43
C THR A 222 -14.95 1.62 1.85
N LYS A 223 -16.08 1.16 1.32
CA LYS A 223 -16.62 -0.17 1.58
C LYS A 223 -16.55 -1.03 0.32
N ASN A 224 -16.55 -2.33 0.50
CA ASN A 224 -16.71 -3.27 -0.60
C ASN A 224 -18.02 -2.99 -1.37
N SER A 225 -17.98 -3.07 -2.70
CA SER A 225 -19.17 -2.84 -3.54
C SER A 225 -20.25 -3.90 -3.37
N ASN A 226 -19.88 -5.11 -2.92
CA ASN A 226 -20.82 -6.15 -2.54
C ASN A 226 -21.27 -5.93 -1.09
N PRO A 227 -22.58 -5.78 -0.81
CA PRO A 227 -23.07 -5.53 0.55
C PRO A 227 -22.65 -6.59 1.59
N ARG A 228 -22.54 -7.86 1.18
CA ARG A 228 -22.07 -8.94 2.07
C ARG A 228 -20.56 -8.82 2.35
N GLY A 229 -19.79 -8.35 1.36
CA GLY A 229 -18.39 -8.02 1.54
C GLY A 229 -18.20 -6.85 2.52
N ALA A 230 -18.99 -5.80 2.36
CA ALA A 230 -18.99 -4.64 3.27
C ALA A 230 -19.38 -5.02 4.71
N GLU A 231 -20.39 -5.86 4.89
CA GLU A 231 -20.78 -6.39 6.21
C GLU A 231 -19.65 -7.20 6.86
N LEU A 232 -18.95 -8.02 6.04
CA LEU A 232 -17.83 -8.82 6.53
C LEU A 232 -16.63 -7.93 6.90
N GLU A 233 -16.34 -6.87 6.14
CA GLU A 233 -15.34 -5.85 6.49
C GLU A 233 -15.62 -5.25 7.87
N GLU A 234 -16.85 -4.76 8.09
CA GLU A 234 -17.27 -4.15 9.36
C GLU A 234 -17.21 -5.13 10.53
N ARG A 235 -17.66 -6.36 10.33
CA ARG A 235 -17.62 -7.41 11.36
C ARG A 235 -16.19 -7.76 11.78
N ILE A 236 -15.29 -7.90 10.81
CA ILE A 236 -13.86 -8.21 11.09
C ILE A 236 -13.21 -7.01 11.78
N GLU A 237 -13.44 -5.78 11.32
CA GLU A 237 -12.89 -4.56 11.94
C GLU A 237 -13.34 -4.43 13.40
N ALA A 238 -14.61 -4.57 13.67
CA ALA A 238 -15.16 -4.53 15.03
C ALA A 238 -14.56 -5.59 15.95
N GLY A 239 -14.44 -6.82 15.45
CA GLY A 239 -13.87 -7.92 16.22
C GLY A 239 -12.36 -7.75 16.49
N LEU A 240 -11.59 -7.28 15.50
CA LEU A 240 -10.15 -7.01 15.69
C LEU A 240 -9.91 -5.85 16.69
N ASN A 241 -10.75 -4.83 16.69
CA ASN A 241 -10.68 -3.76 17.68
C ASN A 241 -11.09 -4.24 19.08
N ALA A 242 -12.02 -5.19 19.19
CA ALA A 242 -12.39 -5.79 20.47
C ALA A 242 -11.26 -6.57 21.16
N ILE A 243 -10.21 -6.98 20.42
CA ILE A 243 -9.02 -7.62 20.98
C ILE A 243 -8.17 -6.61 21.81
N LYS A 244 -8.27 -5.31 21.51
CA LYS A 244 -7.57 -4.23 22.22
C LYS A 244 -6.06 -4.32 22.20
N ILE A 245 -5.48 -4.72 21.05
CA ILE A 245 -4.02 -4.68 20.83
C ILE A 245 -3.51 -3.23 20.99
N GLY A 246 -4.25 -2.27 20.44
CA GLY A 246 -3.96 -0.84 20.55
C GLY A 246 -2.76 -0.36 19.73
N PRO A 247 -2.53 0.96 19.69
CA PRO A 247 -1.42 1.55 18.94
C PRO A 247 -0.06 1.08 19.49
N GLY A 248 0.85 0.78 18.57
CA GLY A 248 2.16 0.22 18.90
C GLY A 248 2.13 -1.16 19.58
N GLY A 249 0.96 -1.80 19.70
CA GLY A 249 0.80 -3.07 20.41
C GLY A 249 0.83 -2.93 21.94
N LEU A 250 0.62 -1.73 22.47
CA LEU A 250 0.74 -1.42 23.90
C LEU A 250 -0.61 -1.33 24.63
N GLY A 251 -1.66 -1.87 24.02
CA GLY A 251 -3.03 -1.78 24.52
C GLY A 251 -3.74 -0.50 24.08
N GLY A 252 -5.06 -0.55 23.99
CA GLY A 252 -5.91 0.56 23.55
C GLY A 252 -7.17 0.10 22.82
N GLU A 253 -8.03 1.04 22.49
CA GLU A 253 -9.34 0.71 21.90
C GLU A 253 -9.22 0.28 20.43
N ASN A 254 -8.22 0.77 19.69
CA ASN A 254 -8.12 0.61 18.24
C ASN A 254 -6.88 -0.20 17.84
N SER A 255 -7.08 -1.45 17.45
CA SER A 255 -6.04 -2.35 16.93
C SER A 255 -5.84 -2.18 15.42
N VAL A 256 -6.91 -1.80 14.71
CA VAL A 256 -6.93 -1.60 13.25
C VAL A 256 -7.53 -0.26 12.88
N MET A 257 -7.03 0.33 11.79
CA MET A 257 -7.58 1.55 11.22
C MET A 257 -8.64 1.27 10.15
N GLY A 258 -8.72 0.04 9.67
CA GLY A 258 -9.71 -0.41 8.70
C GLY A 258 -9.45 -1.83 8.24
N VAL A 259 -10.48 -2.43 7.64
CA VAL A 259 -10.43 -3.75 6.99
C VAL A 259 -11.01 -3.61 5.60
N HIS A 260 -10.28 -4.06 4.58
CA HIS A 260 -10.74 -4.06 3.20
C HIS A 260 -10.68 -5.47 2.62
N ILE A 261 -11.71 -5.84 1.86
CA ILE A 261 -11.81 -7.13 1.15
C ILE A 261 -11.86 -6.87 -0.35
N GLU A 262 -11.02 -7.55 -1.10
CA GLU A 262 -11.11 -7.67 -2.55
C GLU A 262 -11.40 -9.13 -2.91
N GLU A 263 -12.29 -9.35 -3.86
CA GLU A 263 -12.71 -10.69 -4.22
C GLU A 263 -12.68 -10.98 -5.72
N ALA A 264 -12.55 -12.25 -6.05
CA ALA A 264 -12.76 -12.82 -7.36
C ALA A 264 -13.61 -14.08 -7.27
N ALA A 265 -14.27 -14.43 -8.35
CA ALA A 265 -15.03 -15.68 -8.41
C ALA A 265 -14.13 -16.88 -8.06
N ARG A 266 -14.72 -17.90 -7.41
CA ARG A 266 -14.00 -19.08 -6.92
C ARG A 266 -14.61 -20.38 -7.43
N HIS A 267 -13.83 -21.43 -7.34
CA HIS A 267 -14.35 -22.80 -7.53
C HIS A 267 -15.27 -23.17 -6.33
N PRO A 268 -16.39 -23.86 -6.55
CA PRO A 268 -17.29 -24.23 -5.46
C PRO A 268 -16.64 -25.09 -4.37
N ALA A 269 -15.59 -25.84 -4.70
CA ALA A 269 -14.89 -26.73 -3.76
C ALA A 269 -13.74 -26.06 -2.98
N THR A 270 -13.48 -24.76 -3.16
CA THR A 270 -12.36 -24.07 -2.51
C THR A 270 -12.72 -22.65 -2.09
N ILE A 271 -12.16 -22.16 -0.98
CA ILE A 271 -12.15 -20.75 -0.60
C ILE A 271 -10.68 -20.38 -0.36
N ALA A 272 -10.03 -19.78 -1.35
CA ALA A 272 -8.70 -19.23 -1.12
C ALA A 272 -8.81 -17.88 -0.42
N VAL A 273 -8.07 -17.70 0.66
CA VAL A 273 -7.99 -16.48 1.43
C VAL A 273 -6.54 -16.01 1.53
N GLY A 274 -6.30 -14.74 1.25
CA GLY A 274 -5.03 -14.06 1.44
C GLY A 274 -5.17 -12.93 2.46
N LEU A 275 -4.13 -12.68 3.22
CA LEU A 275 -4.01 -11.59 4.18
C LEU A 275 -2.76 -10.79 3.90
N SER A 276 -2.89 -9.48 3.89
CA SER A 276 -1.79 -8.52 3.91
C SER A 276 -2.09 -7.43 4.91
N THR A 277 -1.06 -6.85 5.53
CA THR A 277 -1.25 -5.74 6.46
C THR A 277 -0.43 -4.52 6.06
N GLY A 278 -0.96 -3.34 6.38
CA GLY A 278 -0.23 -2.08 6.46
C GLY A 278 -0.16 -1.64 7.92
N CYS A 279 0.94 -1.01 8.33
CA CYS A 279 1.09 -0.43 9.68
C CYS A 279 0.45 0.96 9.77
N TRP A 280 0.54 1.61 10.94
CA TRP A 280 0.09 2.99 11.12
C TRP A 280 0.70 3.95 10.09
N ALA A 281 1.97 3.74 9.71
CA ALA A 281 2.67 4.47 8.66
C ALA A 281 2.38 3.86 7.29
N HIS A 282 1.11 3.79 6.90
CA HIS A 282 0.66 3.18 5.67
C HIS A 282 0.96 4.05 4.45
N ARG A 283 2.19 3.92 3.93
CA ARG A 283 2.74 4.72 2.84
C ARG A 283 2.30 4.17 1.49
N ARG A 284 1.20 4.70 0.99
CA ARG A 284 0.74 4.48 -0.38
C ARG A 284 0.40 5.81 -1.04
N ALA A 285 0.58 5.87 -2.33
CA ALA A 285 0.18 7.04 -3.10
C ALA A 285 -0.33 6.64 -4.48
N ALA A 286 -1.13 7.49 -5.09
CA ALA A 286 -1.68 7.27 -6.43
C ALA A 286 -1.49 8.52 -7.29
N ILE A 287 -0.99 8.32 -8.51
CA ILE A 287 -0.76 9.34 -9.53
C ILE A 287 -1.36 8.89 -10.85
N ARG A 288 -1.90 9.83 -11.62
CA ARG A 288 -2.40 9.61 -12.97
C ARG A 288 -1.58 10.42 -13.95
N PHE A 289 -1.30 9.85 -15.11
CA PHE A 289 -0.65 10.48 -16.24
C PHE A 289 -1.58 10.51 -17.45
N ASN A 290 -1.59 11.63 -18.16
CA ASN A 290 -2.17 11.75 -19.47
C ASN A 290 -1.13 11.40 -20.57
N PRO A 291 -1.51 11.36 -21.88
CA PRO A 291 -0.57 11.03 -22.95
C PRO A 291 0.56 12.06 -23.18
N HIS A 292 0.49 13.24 -22.58
CA HIS A 292 1.55 14.25 -22.62
C HIS A 292 2.49 14.17 -21.42
N ILE A 293 2.35 13.11 -20.60
CA ILE A 293 3.11 12.92 -19.35
C ILE A 293 2.91 14.09 -18.36
N ASP A 294 1.74 14.74 -18.42
CA ASP A 294 1.31 15.60 -17.32
C ASP A 294 0.62 14.72 -16.26
N TYR A 295 0.70 15.15 -15.01
CA TYR A 295 0.28 14.32 -13.90
C TYR A 295 -0.74 14.98 -12.98
N GLU A 296 -1.49 14.13 -12.29
CA GLU A 296 -2.35 14.47 -11.16
C GLU A 296 -2.07 13.53 -9.99
N VAL A 297 -1.76 14.10 -8.82
CA VAL A 297 -1.64 13.31 -7.58
C VAL A 297 -3.02 13.11 -6.98
N ILE A 298 -3.47 11.85 -6.89
CA ILE A 298 -4.85 11.52 -6.50
C ILE A 298 -4.99 11.37 -4.98
N SER A 299 -3.96 10.84 -4.33
CA SER A 299 -4.01 10.40 -2.93
C SER A 299 -3.64 11.47 -1.89
N HIS A 300 -3.07 12.59 -2.35
CA HIS A 300 -2.59 13.67 -1.51
C HIS A 300 -3.05 14.98 -2.13
N LYS A 301 -4.09 15.56 -1.56
CA LYS A 301 -4.72 16.77 -2.11
C LYS A 301 -3.78 17.96 -2.05
N GLY A 302 -3.56 18.57 -3.21
CA GLY A 302 -2.69 19.75 -3.33
C GLY A 302 -1.19 19.45 -3.37
N ALA A 303 -0.78 18.18 -3.44
CA ALA A 303 0.63 17.83 -3.59
C ALA A 303 1.19 18.30 -4.94
N VAL A 304 2.36 18.93 -4.90
CA VAL A 304 3.16 19.36 -6.05
C VAL A 304 4.51 18.65 -5.99
N LEU A 305 4.96 18.06 -7.11
CA LEU A 305 6.19 17.26 -7.19
C LEU A 305 7.35 18.02 -7.82
#